data_9b0d95bcbcbea1eae729ffef0cdcd31b
#
_entry.id   9b0d95bcbcbea1eae729ffef0cdcd31b
#
_cell.length_a   1.000
_cell.length_b   1.000
_cell.length_c   1.000
_cell.angle_alpha   90.00
_cell.angle_beta   90.00
_cell.angle_gamma   90.00
#
_symmetry.space_group_name_H-M   'P 1'
#
loop_
_entity.id
_entity.type
_entity.pdbx_description
1 polymer ?
#
loop_
_entity_poly.entity_id
_entity_poly.type
_entity_poly.pdbx_seq_one_letter_code
_entity_poly.pdbx_strand_id
1 'polypeptide(L)'
;LGEYKGVAYTPASVEITDEQVDKEVQKLADSNLAEVDRPAAEGDTVNIDYVGKKDGVAFDGGTASGYDLKLGSNTFIDGFEDGLIGAVKGQKLDLDLTFPEGYPSEDLAGQAVVFEVTVNAVKTPSELNDDLVMANTDYKPLEEYREATRNDLEKQAADNAEYQKQSSVFQTIMNNSQVVASEESIQAAYDEAMTYYE
;
A
#
# COMPACT_ATOMS: atom_id res chain seq x y z
N LEU A 1 -42.46 -8.10 2.07
CA LEU A 1 -41.36 -8.05 3.04
C LEU A 1 -41.30 -9.40 3.73
N GLY A 2 -40.15 -10.09 3.65
CA GLY A 2 -39.87 -11.30 4.41
C GLY A 2 -39.71 -11.00 5.92
N GLU A 3 -39.47 -12.05 6.71
CA GLU A 3 -39.21 -11.90 8.14
C GLU A 3 -37.93 -11.07 8.34
N TYR A 4 -38.09 -9.91 8.94
CA TYR A 4 -37.02 -8.95 9.23
C TYR A 4 -36.73 -8.81 10.73
N LYS A 5 -37.55 -9.44 11.59
CA LYS A 5 -37.35 -9.46 13.04
C LYS A 5 -36.67 -10.74 13.46
N GLY A 6 -35.72 -10.62 14.40
CA GLY A 6 -35.02 -11.78 14.96
C GLY A 6 -33.91 -12.32 14.06
N VAL A 7 -33.37 -11.53 13.11
CA VAL A 7 -32.18 -11.92 12.35
C VAL A 7 -31.02 -12.07 13.32
N ALA A 8 -30.49 -13.30 13.40
CA ALA A 8 -29.35 -13.60 14.26
C ALA A 8 -28.07 -13.03 13.65
N TYR A 9 -27.28 -12.38 14.47
CA TYR A 9 -25.95 -11.91 14.12
C TYR A 9 -24.96 -12.40 15.18
N THR A 10 -23.84 -12.96 14.74
CA THR A 10 -22.74 -13.32 15.63
C THR A 10 -21.70 -12.21 15.52
N PRO A 11 -21.47 -11.41 16.57
CA PRO A 11 -20.47 -10.36 16.53
C PRO A 11 -19.07 -10.98 16.36
N ALA A 12 -18.27 -10.37 15.49
CA ALA A 12 -16.86 -10.66 15.43
C ALA A 12 -16.19 -10.13 16.71
N SER A 13 -15.24 -10.87 17.27
CA SER A 13 -14.41 -10.38 18.37
C SER A 13 -13.52 -9.27 17.85
N VAL A 14 -13.54 -8.12 18.52
CA VAL A 14 -12.75 -6.93 18.18
C VAL A 14 -11.69 -6.78 19.29
N GLU A 15 -10.71 -7.67 19.28
CA GLU A 15 -9.55 -7.57 20.19
C GLU A 15 -8.35 -7.07 19.38
N ILE A 16 -7.83 -5.91 19.73
CA ILE A 16 -6.62 -5.35 19.12
C ILE A 16 -5.39 -5.86 19.87
N THR A 17 -4.53 -6.56 19.15
CA THR A 17 -3.30 -7.10 19.70
C THR A 17 -2.19 -6.05 19.76
N ASP A 18 -1.20 -6.25 20.66
CA ASP A 18 -0.01 -5.41 20.76
C ASP A 18 0.73 -5.35 19.41
N GLU A 19 0.79 -6.47 18.68
CA GLU A 19 1.43 -6.54 17.37
C GLU A 19 0.76 -5.64 16.34
N GLN A 20 -0.57 -5.52 16.36
CA GLN A 20 -1.31 -4.60 15.47
C GLN A 20 -0.99 -3.14 15.83
N VAL A 21 -0.90 -2.82 17.11
CA VAL A 21 -0.50 -1.48 17.57
C VAL A 21 0.93 -1.19 17.16
N ASP A 22 1.87 -2.12 17.37
CA ASP A 22 3.27 -1.98 17.00
C ASP A 22 3.44 -1.73 15.51
N LYS A 23 2.71 -2.48 14.69
CA LYS A 23 2.72 -2.31 13.24
C LYS A 23 2.21 -0.95 12.80
N GLU A 24 1.18 -0.42 13.46
CA GLU A 24 0.61 0.89 13.12
C GLU A 24 1.54 2.02 13.56
N VAL A 25 2.07 1.94 14.78
CA VAL A 25 3.04 2.90 15.33
C VAL A 25 4.35 2.90 14.52
N GLN A 26 4.80 1.74 14.03
CA GLN A 26 6.00 1.62 13.20
C GLN A 26 5.91 2.41 11.90
N LYS A 27 4.72 2.64 11.36
CA LYS A 27 4.51 3.46 10.16
C LYS A 27 5.05 4.89 10.32
N LEU A 28 5.06 5.41 11.55
CA LEU A 28 5.65 6.72 11.82
C LEU A 28 7.15 6.70 11.55
N ALA A 29 7.85 5.68 12.01
CA ALA A 29 9.28 5.49 11.74
C ALA A 29 9.55 5.25 10.24
N ASP A 30 8.75 4.42 9.61
CA ASP A 30 8.86 4.08 8.19
C ASP A 30 8.63 5.29 7.26
N SER A 31 7.82 6.26 7.71
CA SER A 31 7.54 7.50 6.98
C SER A 31 8.62 8.57 7.21
N ASN A 32 9.44 8.41 8.25
CA ASN A 32 10.48 9.34 8.64
C ASN A 32 11.85 8.70 8.44
N LEU A 33 12.40 8.84 7.25
CA LEU A 33 13.66 8.22 6.88
C LEU A 33 14.84 9.09 7.30
N ALA A 34 15.84 8.47 7.91
CA ALA A 34 17.13 9.10 8.23
C ALA A 34 18.21 8.61 7.26
N GLU A 35 19.01 9.55 6.74
CA GLU A 35 20.17 9.22 5.92
C GLU A 35 21.26 8.57 6.78
N VAL A 36 21.84 7.49 6.26
CA VAL A 36 22.91 6.73 6.94
C VAL A 36 24.13 6.56 6.06
N ASP A 37 25.30 6.58 6.69
CA ASP A 37 26.60 6.39 6.03
C ASP A 37 27.10 4.94 6.23
N ARG A 38 26.34 4.01 5.66
CA ARG A 38 26.67 2.58 5.65
C ARG A 38 26.16 1.95 4.34
N PRO A 39 26.64 0.73 4.00
CA PRO A 39 26.06 -0.03 2.89
C PRO A 39 24.55 -0.25 3.07
N ALA A 40 23.83 -0.17 1.95
CA ALA A 40 22.38 -0.42 1.90
C ALA A 40 22.06 -1.87 2.26
N ALA A 41 21.01 -2.06 3.03
CA ALA A 41 20.49 -3.36 3.43
C ALA A 41 19.03 -3.51 2.98
N GLU A 42 18.52 -4.71 3.01
CA GLU A 42 17.10 -4.97 2.78
C GLU A 42 16.24 -4.17 3.78
N GLY A 43 15.17 -3.56 3.28
CA GLY A 43 14.30 -2.67 4.05
C GLY A 43 14.72 -1.20 4.06
N ASP A 44 15.95 -0.87 3.67
CA ASP A 44 16.39 0.51 3.48
C ASP A 44 15.72 1.13 2.24
N THR A 45 15.71 2.44 2.19
CA THR A 45 15.33 3.20 1.01
C THR A 45 16.57 3.83 0.40
N VAL A 46 16.87 3.52 -0.85
CA VAL A 46 17.98 4.14 -1.58
C VAL A 46 17.43 5.24 -2.49
N ASN A 47 18.02 6.43 -2.42
CA ASN A 47 17.76 7.49 -3.39
C ASN A 47 18.71 7.29 -4.56
N ILE A 48 18.15 7.09 -5.77
CA ILE A 48 18.94 6.73 -6.95
C ILE A 48 18.58 7.59 -8.16
N ASP A 49 19.59 7.76 -9.02
CA ASP A 49 19.39 8.10 -10.43
C ASP A 49 19.63 6.84 -11.24
N TYR A 50 18.82 6.57 -12.23
CA TYR A 50 19.04 5.42 -13.10
C TYR A 50 18.71 5.71 -14.57
N VAL A 51 19.39 5.01 -15.46
CA VAL A 51 19.15 5.00 -16.91
C VAL A 51 19.17 3.58 -17.41
N GLY A 52 18.02 3.07 -17.83
CA GLY A 52 17.88 1.76 -18.47
C GLY A 52 18.22 1.83 -19.95
N LYS A 53 19.07 0.91 -20.40
CA LYS A 53 19.53 0.82 -21.78
C LYS A 53 19.32 -0.58 -22.34
N LYS A 54 18.81 -0.64 -23.57
CA LYS A 54 18.74 -1.85 -24.38
C LYS A 54 19.70 -1.68 -25.55
N ASP A 55 20.63 -2.61 -25.74
CA ASP A 55 21.66 -2.52 -26.78
C ASP A 55 22.45 -1.19 -26.74
N GLY A 56 22.68 -0.65 -25.54
CA GLY A 56 23.38 0.62 -25.33
C GLY A 56 22.54 1.88 -25.56
N VAL A 57 21.25 1.76 -25.92
CA VAL A 57 20.35 2.88 -26.18
C VAL A 57 19.33 2.97 -25.04
N ALA A 58 19.19 4.17 -24.45
CA ALA A 58 18.16 4.41 -23.42
C ALA A 58 16.76 4.18 -23.98
N PHE A 59 15.91 3.52 -23.21
CA PHE A 59 14.52 3.27 -23.60
C PHE A 59 13.54 4.15 -22.79
N ASP A 60 12.37 4.37 -23.36
CA ASP A 60 11.34 5.20 -22.74
C ASP A 60 10.84 4.57 -21.43
N GLY A 61 10.70 5.41 -20.39
CA GLY A 61 10.30 4.99 -19.06
C GLY A 61 11.43 4.33 -18.24
N GLY A 62 12.63 4.13 -18.83
CA GLY A 62 13.78 3.54 -18.16
C GLY A 62 14.66 4.54 -17.42
N THR A 63 14.30 5.82 -17.29
CA THR A 63 15.16 6.85 -16.69
C THR A 63 14.43 7.63 -15.61
N ALA A 64 15.08 7.80 -14.46
CA ALA A 64 14.63 8.71 -13.41
C ALA A 64 15.83 9.26 -12.63
N SER A 65 15.60 10.39 -11.95
CA SER A 65 16.56 11.01 -11.04
C SER A 65 15.90 11.29 -9.69
N GLY A 66 16.67 11.08 -8.61
CA GLY A 66 16.20 11.30 -7.25
C GLY A 66 15.07 10.37 -6.82
N TYR A 67 14.99 9.18 -7.40
CA TYR A 67 13.95 8.21 -7.08
C TYR A 67 14.26 7.51 -5.76
N ASP A 68 13.32 7.53 -4.82
CA ASP A 68 13.43 6.80 -3.56
C ASP A 68 12.87 5.39 -3.76
N LEU A 69 13.74 4.39 -3.72
CA LEU A 69 13.41 2.97 -3.87
C LEU A 69 13.61 2.23 -2.55
N LYS A 70 12.55 1.64 -2.02
CA LYS A 70 12.63 0.76 -0.85
C LYS A 70 13.10 -0.63 -1.29
N LEU A 71 14.23 -1.09 -0.77
CA LEU A 71 14.78 -2.42 -1.07
C LEU A 71 13.90 -3.50 -0.42
N GLY A 72 13.54 -4.53 -1.20
CA GLY A 72 12.60 -5.58 -0.81
C GLY A 72 11.13 -5.25 -1.08
N SER A 73 10.84 -4.13 -1.77
CA SER A 73 9.48 -3.74 -2.15
C SER A 73 8.93 -4.51 -3.35
N ASN A 74 9.80 -5.12 -4.15
CA ASN A 74 9.49 -5.79 -5.41
C ASN A 74 8.73 -4.89 -6.41
N THR A 75 9.04 -3.60 -6.42
CA THR A 75 8.44 -2.62 -7.34
C THR A 75 9.18 -2.53 -8.67
N PHE A 76 10.42 -2.99 -8.71
CA PHE A 76 11.26 -3.08 -9.90
C PHE A 76 11.33 -4.51 -10.42
N ILE A 77 11.92 -4.69 -11.61
CA ILE A 77 12.16 -6.02 -12.19
C ILE A 77 13.14 -6.81 -11.34
N ASP A 78 13.02 -8.13 -11.40
CA ASP A 78 13.80 -9.07 -10.60
C ASP A 78 15.32 -8.78 -10.72
N GLY A 79 15.99 -8.74 -9.57
CA GLY A 79 17.42 -8.50 -9.46
C GLY A 79 17.81 -7.02 -9.37
N PHE A 80 16.92 -6.06 -9.66
CA PHE A 80 17.25 -4.64 -9.56
C PHE A 80 17.51 -4.22 -8.10
N GLU A 81 16.58 -4.54 -7.22
CA GLU A 81 16.68 -4.20 -5.79
C GLU A 81 17.82 -5.00 -5.12
N ASP A 82 17.96 -6.29 -5.46
CA ASP A 82 19.04 -7.15 -4.97
C ASP A 82 20.43 -6.63 -5.35
N GLY A 83 20.56 -6.10 -6.58
CA GLY A 83 21.81 -5.52 -7.06
C GLY A 83 22.22 -4.23 -6.33
N LEU A 84 21.31 -3.61 -5.58
CA LEU A 84 21.60 -2.42 -4.78
C LEU A 84 21.89 -2.74 -3.31
N ILE A 85 21.67 -3.97 -2.86
CA ILE A 85 22.07 -4.39 -1.51
C ILE A 85 23.60 -4.32 -1.40
N GLY A 86 24.09 -3.66 -0.37
CA GLY A 86 25.51 -3.42 -0.16
C GLY A 86 26.07 -2.17 -0.85
N ALA A 87 25.27 -1.50 -1.67
CA ALA A 87 25.69 -0.25 -2.31
C ALA A 87 25.83 0.88 -1.28
N VAL A 88 26.74 1.82 -1.55
CA VAL A 88 27.00 2.98 -0.69
C VAL A 88 26.72 4.27 -1.43
N LYS A 89 26.49 5.34 -0.67
CA LYS A 89 26.30 6.68 -1.21
C LYS A 89 27.43 7.08 -2.17
N GLY A 90 27.06 7.61 -3.33
CA GLY A 90 27.97 8.03 -4.39
C GLY A 90 28.43 6.90 -5.31
N GLN A 91 28.09 5.66 -5.02
CA GLN A 91 28.46 4.51 -5.87
C GLN A 91 27.68 4.53 -7.19
N LYS A 92 28.36 4.15 -8.25
CA LYS A 92 27.78 3.89 -9.58
C LYS A 92 27.87 2.41 -9.87
N LEU A 93 26.79 1.87 -10.38
CA LEU A 93 26.60 0.44 -10.62
C LEU A 93 25.96 0.25 -12.00
N ASP A 94 26.38 -0.80 -12.69
CA ASP A 94 25.68 -1.29 -13.87
C ASP A 94 25.01 -2.60 -13.48
N LEU A 95 23.70 -2.65 -13.61
CA LEU A 95 22.88 -3.82 -13.31
C LEU A 95 22.43 -4.47 -14.61
N ASP A 96 22.98 -5.67 -14.88
CA ASP A 96 22.60 -6.49 -16.03
C ASP A 96 21.34 -7.28 -15.66
N LEU A 97 20.20 -6.94 -16.25
CA LEU A 97 18.90 -7.49 -15.91
C LEU A 97 18.14 -7.95 -17.15
N THR A 98 17.11 -8.76 -16.94
CA THR A 98 16.23 -9.21 -18.01
C THR A 98 14.78 -8.93 -17.62
N PHE A 99 14.04 -8.25 -18.51
CA PHE A 99 12.62 -8.08 -18.30
C PHE A 99 11.87 -9.41 -18.34
N PRO A 100 10.85 -9.61 -17.49
CA PRO A 100 10.02 -10.83 -17.55
C PRO A 100 9.31 -10.94 -18.90
N GLU A 101 9.06 -12.17 -19.36
CA GLU A 101 8.38 -12.43 -20.65
C GLU A 101 6.96 -11.83 -20.71
N GLY A 102 6.30 -11.71 -19.54
CA GLY A 102 4.96 -11.12 -19.41
C GLY A 102 4.95 -9.60 -19.21
N TYR A 103 6.06 -8.91 -19.46
CA TYR A 103 6.12 -7.46 -19.29
C TYR A 103 5.19 -6.74 -20.28
N PRO A 104 4.44 -5.68 -19.86
CA PRO A 104 3.44 -5.04 -20.70
C PRO A 104 3.96 -4.42 -22.02
N SER A 105 5.24 -4.02 -22.06
CA SER A 105 5.89 -3.52 -23.27
C SER A 105 6.46 -4.69 -24.08
N GLU A 106 5.90 -4.94 -25.26
CA GLU A 106 6.37 -5.99 -26.18
C GLU A 106 7.84 -5.81 -26.59
N ASP A 107 8.32 -4.56 -26.68
CA ASP A 107 9.69 -4.22 -27.05
C ASP A 107 10.71 -4.56 -25.96
N LEU A 108 10.25 -4.70 -24.71
CA LEU A 108 11.08 -4.98 -23.54
C LEU A 108 10.87 -6.38 -22.98
N ALA A 109 9.72 -7.03 -23.23
CA ALA A 109 9.42 -8.36 -22.73
C ALA A 109 10.52 -9.38 -23.11
N GLY A 110 11.08 -10.06 -22.10
CA GLY A 110 12.17 -11.04 -22.28
C GLY A 110 13.53 -10.44 -22.71
N GLN A 111 13.65 -9.12 -22.78
CA GLN A 111 14.88 -8.47 -23.27
C GLN A 111 15.89 -8.25 -22.15
N ALA A 112 17.16 -8.49 -22.48
CA ALA A 112 18.28 -8.11 -21.63
C ALA A 112 18.52 -6.60 -21.72
N VAL A 113 18.73 -5.97 -20.56
CA VAL A 113 18.97 -4.53 -20.43
C VAL A 113 20.04 -4.26 -19.39
N VAL A 114 20.64 -3.09 -19.46
CA VAL A 114 21.59 -2.61 -18.46
C VAL A 114 21.00 -1.35 -17.81
N PHE A 115 20.91 -1.34 -16.49
CA PHE A 115 20.60 -0.13 -15.76
C PHE A 115 21.87 0.47 -15.16
N GLU A 116 22.24 1.64 -15.67
CA GLU A 116 23.28 2.46 -15.04
C GLU A 116 22.66 3.19 -13.86
N VAL A 117 23.07 2.87 -12.64
CA VAL A 117 22.49 3.42 -11.40
C VAL A 117 23.54 4.22 -10.64
N THR A 118 23.14 5.38 -10.13
CA THR A 118 23.94 6.17 -9.17
C THR A 118 23.18 6.23 -7.86
N VAL A 119 23.83 5.84 -6.76
CA VAL A 119 23.25 5.91 -5.41
C VAL A 119 23.52 7.29 -4.82
N ASN A 120 22.48 8.11 -4.64
CA ASN A 120 22.59 9.46 -4.10
C ASN A 120 22.60 9.46 -2.57
N ALA A 121 21.82 8.59 -1.95
CA ALA A 121 21.74 8.43 -0.50
C ALA A 121 21.24 7.03 -0.14
N VAL A 122 21.60 6.57 1.04
CA VAL A 122 21.00 5.41 1.71
C VAL A 122 20.24 5.94 2.93
N LYS A 123 18.98 5.57 3.03
CA LYS A 123 18.07 6.00 4.11
C LYS A 123 17.49 4.77 4.79
N THR A 124 17.32 4.87 6.11
CA THR A 124 16.67 3.82 6.90
C THR A 124 15.52 4.43 7.69
N PRO A 125 14.46 3.68 8.05
CA PRO A 125 13.46 4.14 9.00
C PRO A 125 14.12 4.71 10.26
N SER A 126 13.65 5.86 10.71
CA SER A 126 14.16 6.47 11.93
C SER A 126 13.87 5.59 13.13
N GLU A 127 14.69 5.71 14.17
CA GLU A 127 14.41 5.00 15.42
C GLU A 127 13.11 5.50 16.05
N LEU A 128 12.20 4.58 16.34
CA LEU A 128 10.94 4.89 16.99
C LEU A 128 11.18 5.19 18.47
N ASN A 129 11.17 6.47 18.82
CA ASN A 129 11.41 6.99 20.16
C ASN A 129 10.56 8.25 20.43
N ASP A 130 10.66 8.78 21.65
CA ASP A 130 9.90 9.95 22.08
C ASP A 130 10.18 11.19 21.22
N ASP A 131 11.43 11.37 20.78
CA ASP A 131 11.82 12.52 19.96
C ASP A 131 11.15 12.49 18.58
N LEU A 132 11.09 11.30 17.97
CA LEU A 132 10.39 11.11 16.69
C LEU A 132 8.90 11.38 16.83
N VAL A 133 8.29 10.88 17.89
CA VAL A 133 6.86 11.09 18.19
C VAL A 133 6.56 12.57 18.40
N MET A 134 7.34 13.25 19.23
CA MET A 134 7.18 14.70 19.50
C MET A 134 7.39 15.57 18.26
N ALA A 135 8.27 15.17 17.36
CA ALA A 135 8.55 15.93 16.14
C ALA A 135 7.45 15.82 15.08
N ASN A 136 6.67 14.73 15.09
CA ASN A 136 5.75 14.39 14.02
C ASN A 136 4.29 14.21 14.45
N THR A 137 3.99 14.31 15.75
CA THR A 137 2.64 14.13 16.30
C THR A 137 2.39 15.12 17.44
N ASP A 138 1.16 15.19 17.91
CA ASP A 138 0.78 16.00 19.09
C ASP A 138 1.03 15.26 20.42
N TYR A 139 1.48 14.02 20.37
CA TYR A 139 1.78 13.19 21.55
C TYR A 139 3.22 13.41 22.01
N LYS A 140 3.48 13.17 23.30
CA LYS A 140 4.80 13.46 23.87
C LYS A 140 5.61 12.23 24.24
N PRO A 141 5.20 11.23 25.01
CA PRO A 141 5.93 9.99 25.04
C PRO A 141 5.42 9.03 23.97
N LEU A 142 6.28 8.16 23.49
CA LEU A 142 5.92 7.06 22.59
C LEU A 142 4.77 6.20 23.15
N GLU A 143 4.74 6.02 24.45
CA GLU A 143 3.69 5.24 25.13
C GLU A 143 2.30 5.89 24.99
N GLU A 144 2.21 7.21 25.10
CA GLU A 144 0.96 7.96 24.87
C GLU A 144 0.48 7.80 23.41
N TYR A 145 1.41 7.85 22.47
CA TYR A 145 1.10 7.63 21.05
C TYR A 145 0.62 6.19 20.79
N ARG A 146 1.24 5.20 21.44
CA ARG A 146 0.81 3.79 21.38
C ARG A 146 -0.59 3.59 21.94
N GLU A 147 -0.89 4.19 23.09
CA GLU A 147 -2.22 4.13 23.70
C GLU A 147 -3.29 4.78 22.80
N ALA A 148 -3.00 5.97 22.27
CA ALA A 148 -3.90 6.64 21.33
C ALA A 148 -4.14 5.81 20.06
N THR A 149 -3.08 5.23 19.49
CA THR A 149 -3.18 4.34 18.33
C THR A 149 -4.02 3.10 18.63
N ARG A 150 -3.87 2.50 19.82
CA ARG A 150 -4.72 1.38 20.25
C ARG A 150 -6.19 1.78 20.28
N ASN A 151 -6.50 2.90 20.92
CA ASN A 151 -7.88 3.41 21.03
C ASN A 151 -8.49 3.67 19.65
N ASP A 152 -7.70 4.21 18.71
CA ASP A 152 -8.15 4.45 17.34
C ASP A 152 -8.41 3.14 16.58
N LEU A 153 -7.53 2.15 16.72
CA LEU A 153 -7.73 0.82 16.13
C LEU A 153 -8.97 0.11 16.71
N GLU A 154 -9.17 0.18 18.01
CA GLU A 154 -10.36 -0.39 18.66
C GLU A 154 -11.64 0.27 18.17
N LYS A 155 -11.63 1.59 18.04
CA LYS A 155 -12.77 2.34 17.49
C LYS A 155 -13.03 1.95 16.03
N GLN A 156 -12.02 1.93 15.18
CA GLN A 156 -12.16 1.52 13.78
C GLN A 156 -12.71 0.09 13.66
N ALA A 157 -12.22 -0.81 14.48
CA ALA A 157 -12.67 -2.19 14.50
C ALA A 157 -14.14 -2.30 14.98
N ALA A 158 -14.55 -1.51 15.98
CA ALA A 158 -15.94 -1.44 16.43
C ALA A 158 -16.85 -0.86 15.34
N ASP A 159 -16.45 0.22 14.68
CA ASP A 159 -17.21 0.83 13.59
C ASP A 159 -17.36 -0.14 12.40
N ASN A 160 -16.28 -0.86 12.05
CA ASN A 160 -16.31 -1.90 11.01
C ASN A 160 -17.24 -3.07 11.41
N ALA A 161 -17.22 -3.51 12.66
CA ALA A 161 -18.08 -4.59 13.14
C ALA A 161 -19.56 -4.17 13.06
N GLU A 162 -19.88 -2.94 13.42
CA GLU A 162 -21.26 -2.41 13.32
C GLU A 162 -21.70 -2.30 11.85
N TYR A 163 -20.82 -1.82 10.95
CA TYR A 163 -21.09 -1.79 9.51
C TYR A 163 -21.34 -3.18 8.93
N GLN A 164 -20.51 -4.16 9.28
CA GLN A 164 -20.68 -5.55 8.84
C GLN A 164 -21.99 -6.14 9.36
N LYS A 165 -22.34 -5.85 10.60
CA LYS A 165 -23.61 -6.25 11.19
C LYS A 165 -24.80 -5.69 10.40
N GLN A 166 -24.81 -4.39 10.13
CA GLN A 166 -25.85 -3.73 9.34
C GLN A 166 -25.95 -4.33 7.93
N SER A 167 -24.80 -4.52 7.26
CA SER A 167 -24.73 -5.13 5.93
C SER A 167 -25.26 -6.56 5.93
N SER A 168 -24.86 -7.39 6.89
CA SER A 168 -25.32 -8.78 7.02
C SER A 168 -26.82 -8.88 7.28
N VAL A 169 -27.33 -8.05 8.19
CA VAL A 169 -28.78 -7.97 8.47
C VAL A 169 -29.54 -7.54 7.22
N PHE A 170 -29.08 -6.51 6.54
CA PHE A 170 -29.70 -6.02 5.30
C PHE A 170 -29.71 -7.11 4.23
N GLN A 171 -28.58 -7.79 4.02
CA GLN A 171 -28.48 -8.88 3.04
C GLN A 171 -29.45 -10.03 3.37
N THR A 172 -29.57 -10.37 4.65
CA THR A 172 -30.53 -11.41 5.10
C THR A 172 -31.96 -10.99 4.84
N ILE A 173 -32.32 -9.73 5.10
CA ILE A 173 -33.66 -9.19 4.82
C ILE A 173 -33.93 -9.23 3.30
N MET A 174 -32.95 -8.82 2.49
CA MET A 174 -33.06 -8.86 1.03
C MET A 174 -33.30 -10.28 0.51
N ASN A 175 -32.50 -11.23 0.99
CA ASN A 175 -32.60 -12.64 0.59
C ASN A 175 -33.94 -13.28 0.99
N ASN A 176 -34.52 -12.86 2.13
CA ASN A 176 -35.80 -13.33 2.63
C ASN A 176 -37.00 -12.56 2.05
N SER A 177 -36.75 -11.52 1.26
CA SER A 177 -37.80 -10.68 0.68
C SER A 177 -38.02 -11.05 -0.80
N GLN A 178 -39.28 -11.16 -1.19
CA GLN A 178 -39.69 -11.21 -2.59
C GLN A 178 -40.08 -9.79 -3.03
N VAL A 179 -39.35 -9.23 -3.95
CA VAL A 179 -39.71 -7.98 -4.62
C VAL A 179 -40.49 -8.33 -5.88
N VAL A 180 -41.81 -8.06 -5.84
CA VAL A 180 -42.65 -8.09 -7.05
C VAL A 180 -42.73 -6.66 -7.55
N ALA A 181 -41.95 -6.34 -8.57
CA ALA A 181 -42.08 -5.05 -9.26
C ALA A 181 -43.30 -5.12 -10.18
N SER A 182 -44.18 -4.11 -10.14
CA SER A 182 -45.26 -3.99 -11.12
C SER A 182 -44.63 -3.57 -12.47
N GLU A 183 -45.30 -3.94 -13.59
CA GLU A 183 -44.86 -3.51 -14.92
C GLU A 183 -44.69 -1.99 -15.01
N GLU A 184 -45.58 -1.24 -14.35
CA GLU A 184 -45.56 0.21 -14.26
C GLU A 184 -44.26 0.72 -13.55
N SER A 185 -43.83 0.07 -12.45
CA SER A 185 -42.61 0.41 -11.73
C SER A 185 -41.33 0.08 -12.55
N ILE A 186 -41.37 -1.00 -13.31
CA ILE A 186 -40.27 -1.38 -14.20
C ILE A 186 -40.15 -0.37 -15.34
N GLN A 187 -41.30 0.03 -15.94
CA GLN A 187 -41.32 1.01 -17.02
C GLN A 187 -40.82 2.38 -16.55
N ALA A 188 -41.28 2.83 -15.37
CA ALA A 188 -40.83 4.11 -14.80
C ALA A 188 -39.32 4.14 -14.55
N ALA A 189 -38.76 3.07 -14.00
CA ALA A 189 -37.31 2.96 -13.78
C ALA A 189 -36.53 2.90 -15.11
N TYR A 190 -37.07 2.25 -16.12
CA TYR A 190 -36.50 2.23 -17.47
C TYR A 190 -36.49 3.62 -18.10
N ASP A 191 -37.60 4.35 -18.04
CA ASP A 191 -37.74 5.70 -18.59
C ASP A 191 -36.81 6.69 -17.88
N GLU A 192 -36.65 6.58 -16.54
CA GLU A 192 -35.70 7.37 -15.76
C GLU A 192 -34.24 7.06 -16.17
N ALA A 193 -33.89 5.78 -16.33
CA ALA A 193 -32.57 5.39 -16.78
C ALA A 193 -32.27 5.91 -18.21
N MET A 194 -33.24 5.85 -19.12
CA MET A 194 -33.07 6.33 -20.49
C MET A 194 -32.84 7.85 -20.57
N THR A 195 -33.51 8.64 -19.70
CA THR A 195 -33.27 10.09 -19.61
C THR A 195 -31.88 10.46 -19.08
N TYR A 196 -31.17 9.53 -18.44
CA TYR A 196 -29.80 9.77 -17.98
C TYR A 196 -28.74 9.52 -19.08
N TYR A 197 -29.11 8.76 -20.13
CA TYR A 197 -28.20 8.41 -21.23
C TYR A 197 -28.48 9.18 -22.54
N GLU A 198 -29.49 10.06 -22.56
CA GLU A 198 -29.71 11.06 -23.62
C GLU A 198 -29.03 12.40 -23.25
#